data_72e1e805189b5a4e419d8854358a9892
#
_entry.id   72e1e805189b5a4e419d8854358a9892
#
_cell.length_a   1.000
_cell.length_b   1.000
_cell.length_c   1.000
_cell.angle_alpha   90.00
_cell.angle_beta   90.00
_cell.angle_gamma   90.00
#
_symmetry.space_group_name_H-M   'P 1'
#
loop_
_entity.id
_entity.type
_entity.pdbx_description
1 polymer ?
#
loop_
_entity_poly.entity_id
_entity_poly.type
_entity_poly.pdbx_seq_one_letter_code
_entity_poly.pdbx_strand_id
1 'polypeptide(L)'
;MFKIIWLFKRKEGITLEQFRDHYESSHSELGKKYLGHLISRYVRNYVKPADPARPSRNPFAYDCITEWTMHSAEAFDEAMRIFQDPEIGTIF
;
A
#
# COMPACT_ATOMS: atom_id res chain seq x y z
N MET A 1 -0.71 -14.47 14.15
CA MET A 1 -0.21 -13.57 13.09
C MET A 1 -1.36 -13.24 12.18
N PHE A 2 -1.52 -11.98 11.89
CA PHE A 2 -2.60 -11.47 11.03
C PHE A 2 -2.00 -10.73 9.85
N LYS A 3 -2.36 -11.11 8.62
CA LYS A 3 -1.82 -10.50 7.41
C LYS A 3 -2.94 -9.85 6.61
N ILE A 4 -2.67 -8.65 6.13
CA ILE A 4 -3.59 -7.89 5.29
C ILE A 4 -2.94 -7.63 3.95
N ILE A 5 -3.70 -7.84 2.90
CA ILE A 5 -3.27 -7.55 1.53
C ILE A 5 -4.06 -6.37 1.02
N TRP A 6 -3.35 -5.33 0.61
CA TRP A 6 -3.92 -4.16 -0.02
C TRP A 6 -3.58 -4.16 -1.51
N LEU A 7 -4.57 -3.92 -2.36
CA LEU A 7 -4.38 -3.82 -3.80
C LEU A 7 -4.55 -2.36 -4.21
N PHE A 8 -3.48 -1.75 -4.70
CA PHE A 8 -3.48 -0.35 -5.09
C PHE A 8 -3.33 -0.19 -6.60
N LYS A 9 -4.13 0.71 -7.14
CA LYS A 9 -4.06 1.12 -8.53
C LYS A 9 -3.60 2.57 -8.59
N ARG A 10 -2.64 2.87 -9.47
CA ARG A 10 -2.18 4.25 -9.65
C ARG A 10 -3.32 5.13 -10.15
N LYS A 11 -3.25 6.41 -9.79
CA LYS A 11 -4.19 7.41 -10.29
C LYS A 11 -4.03 7.55 -11.79
N GLU A 12 -5.15 7.73 -12.50
CA GLU A 12 -5.13 7.97 -13.93
C GLU A 12 -4.31 9.22 -14.27
N GLY A 13 -3.50 9.12 -15.31
CA GLY A 13 -2.68 10.24 -15.77
C GLY A 13 -1.27 10.30 -15.18
N ILE A 14 -0.91 9.40 -14.27
CA ILE A 14 0.46 9.33 -13.74
C ILE A 14 1.15 8.05 -14.21
N THR A 15 2.48 8.12 -14.33
CA THR A 15 3.28 6.95 -14.69
C THR A 15 3.46 6.01 -13.50
N LEU A 16 3.89 4.77 -13.77
CA LEU A 16 4.23 3.83 -12.71
C LEU A 16 5.36 4.34 -11.83
N GLU A 17 6.35 5.01 -12.43
CA GLU A 17 7.46 5.60 -11.67
C GLU A 17 6.99 6.73 -10.74
N GLN A 18 6.11 7.61 -11.23
CA GLN A 18 5.53 8.67 -10.41
C GLN A 18 4.72 8.09 -9.26
N PHE A 19 3.94 7.06 -9.50
CA PHE A 19 3.19 6.35 -8.46
C PHE A 19 4.12 5.78 -7.39
N ARG A 20 5.17 5.08 -7.84
CA ARG A 20 6.14 4.47 -6.92
C ARG A 20 6.86 5.52 -6.09
N ASP A 21 7.33 6.60 -6.70
CA ASP A 21 8.04 7.66 -6.01
C ASP A 21 7.15 8.31 -4.95
N HIS A 22 5.90 8.61 -5.28
CA HIS A 22 4.96 9.18 -4.32
C HIS A 22 4.69 8.20 -3.17
N TYR A 23 4.45 6.93 -3.48
CA TYR A 23 4.18 5.92 -2.46
C TYR A 23 5.35 5.78 -1.48
N GLU A 24 6.57 5.66 -2.01
CA GLU A 24 7.76 5.47 -1.18
C GLU A 24 8.12 6.73 -0.37
N SER A 25 7.97 7.91 -0.95
CA SER A 25 8.38 9.15 -0.29
C SER A 25 7.34 9.73 0.67
N SER A 26 6.06 9.49 0.43
CA SER A 26 4.97 10.09 1.21
C SER A 26 4.11 9.06 1.91
N HIS A 27 3.44 8.21 1.14
CA HIS A 27 2.42 7.32 1.68
C HIS A 27 3.02 6.27 2.63
N SER A 28 4.14 5.66 2.25
CA SER A 28 4.77 4.65 3.12
C SER A 28 5.35 5.27 4.39
N GLU A 29 5.88 6.49 4.30
CA GLU A 29 6.39 7.20 5.48
C GLU A 29 5.25 7.55 6.45
N LEU A 30 4.09 7.96 5.94
CA LEU A 30 2.91 8.18 6.77
C LEU A 30 2.47 6.89 7.46
N GLY A 31 2.49 5.77 6.73
CA GLY A 31 2.17 4.47 7.29
C GLY A 31 3.09 4.09 8.43
N LYS A 32 4.39 4.27 8.25
CA LYS A 32 5.39 4.00 9.30
C LYS A 32 5.18 4.89 10.52
N LYS A 33 4.89 6.18 10.29
CA LYS A 33 4.70 7.15 11.37
C LYS A 33 3.52 6.82 12.26
N TYR A 34 2.37 6.52 11.66
CA TYR A 34 1.11 6.35 12.40
C TYR A 34 0.81 4.90 12.76
N LEU A 35 1.30 3.94 11.99
CA LEU A 35 0.95 2.53 12.11
C LEU A 35 2.14 1.62 12.42
N GLY A 36 3.36 2.14 12.43
CA GLY A 36 4.57 1.34 12.59
C GLY A 36 4.59 0.48 13.85
N HIS A 37 3.95 0.94 14.93
CA HIS A 37 3.87 0.17 16.18
C HIS A 37 2.89 -1.01 16.10
N LEU A 38 2.03 -1.05 15.09
CA LEU A 38 1.03 -2.11 14.88
C LEU A 38 1.44 -3.11 13.82
N ILE A 39 2.37 -2.74 12.94
CA ILE A 39 2.77 -3.53 11.79
C ILE A 39 4.17 -4.08 12.03
N SER A 40 4.29 -5.41 12.09
CA SER A 40 5.59 -6.07 12.29
C SER A 40 6.36 -6.22 10.97
N ARG A 41 5.67 -6.27 9.84
CA ARG A 41 6.28 -6.36 8.52
C ARG A 41 5.43 -5.60 7.50
N TYR A 42 6.10 -4.79 6.70
CA TYR A 42 5.46 -3.97 5.67
C TYR A 42 6.20 -4.19 4.36
N VAL A 43 5.56 -4.85 3.41
CA VAL A 43 6.15 -5.18 2.11
C VAL A 43 5.33 -4.53 1.00
N ARG A 44 6.01 -3.86 0.08
CA ARG A 44 5.39 -3.24 -1.09
C ARG A 44 5.92 -3.94 -2.33
N ASN A 45 5.02 -4.62 -3.03
CA ASN A 45 5.35 -5.34 -4.27
C ASN A 45 4.82 -4.53 -5.45
N TYR A 46 5.72 -3.91 -6.20
CA TYR A 46 5.34 -3.18 -7.41
C TYR A 46 5.22 -4.13 -8.57
N VAL A 47 4.06 -4.09 -9.23
CA VAL A 47 3.72 -5.02 -10.31
C VAL A 47 4.29 -4.50 -11.63
N LYS A 48 4.99 -5.35 -12.34
CA LYS A 48 5.50 -5.07 -13.68
C LYS A 48 4.87 -6.05 -14.67
N PRO A 49 4.71 -5.64 -15.94
CA PRO A 49 4.25 -6.59 -16.97
C PRO A 49 5.15 -7.81 -17.02
N ALA A 50 4.53 -8.99 -17.10
CA ALA A 50 5.29 -10.24 -17.27
C ALA A 50 6.02 -10.28 -18.62
N ASP A 51 5.45 -9.63 -19.62
CA ASP A 51 6.06 -9.45 -20.93
C ASP A 51 6.11 -7.96 -21.26
N PRO A 52 7.25 -7.28 -21.03
CA PRO A 52 7.37 -5.84 -21.28
C PRO A 52 7.15 -5.45 -22.74
N ALA A 53 7.43 -6.37 -23.68
CA ALA A 53 7.21 -6.12 -25.11
C ALA A 53 5.72 -6.15 -25.48
N ARG A 54 4.87 -6.71 -24.60
CA ARG A 54 3.45 -6.86 -24.85
C ARG A 54 2.64 -6.54 -23.59
N PRO A 55 2.61 -5.27 -23.17
CA PRO A 55 1.94 -4.88 -21.92
C PRO A 55 0.45 -5.26 -21.87
N SER A 56 -0.20 -5.33 -23.03
CA SER A 56 -1.60 -5.73 -23.13
C SER A 56 -1.88 -7.18 -22.68
N ARG A 57 -0.84 -8.00 -22.57
CA ARG A 57 -0.96 -9.37 -22.07
C ARG A 57 -0.86 -9.46 -20.55
N ASN A 58 -0.59 -8.35 -19.87
CA ASN A 58 -0.62 -8.33 -18.41
C ASN A 58 -2.05 -8.09 -17.93
N PRO A 59 -2.76 -9.13 -17.46
CA PRO A 59 -4.17 -8.99 -17.06
C PRO A 59 -4.34 -8.34 -15.68
N PHE A 60 -3.25 -8.10 -14.95
CA PHE A 60 -3.34 -7.62 -13.58
C PHE A 60 -3.65 -6.12 -13.58
N ALA A 61 -4.75 -5.75 -12.90
CA ALA A 61 -5.27 -4.39 -12.93
C ALA A 61 -4.64 -3.45 -11.92
N TYR A 62 -3.78 -3.97 -11.02
CA TYR A 62 -3.23 -3.20 -9.91
C TYR A 62 -1.74 -2.98 -10.10
N ASP A 63 -1.23 -1.88 -9.53
CA ASP A 63 0.16 -1.47 -9.69
C ASP A 63 1.03 -1.81 -8.48
N CYS A 64 0.41 -2.01 -7.31
CA CYS A 64 1.13 -2.39 -6.09
C CYS A 64 0.29 -3.33 -5.24
N ILE A 65 0.92 -4.40 -4.77
CA ILE A 65 0.36 -5.30 -3.76
C ILE A 65 1.13 -5.04 -2.48
N THR A 66 0.45 -4.48 -1.48
CA THR A 66 1.05 -4.18 -0.18
C THR A 66 0.63 -5.23 0.83
N GLU A 67 1.59 -5.74 1.58
CA GLU A 67 1.36 -6.72 2.63
C GLU A 67 1.72 -6.12 3.99
N TRP A 68 0.77 -6.13 4.90
CA TRP A 68 0.99 -5.81 6.30
C TRP A 68 0.91 -7.08 7.10
N THR A 69 1.94 -7.37 7.88
CA THR A 69 1.88 -8.45 8.87
C THR A 69 1.72 -7.79 10.24
N MET A 70 0.69 -8.16 10.95
CA MET A 70 0.33 -7.61 12.26
C MET A 70 0.29 -8.73 13.29
N HIS A 71 0.43 -8.37 14.58
CA HIS A 71 0.47 -9.37 15.64
C HIS A 71 -0.89 -10.05 15.85
N SER A 72 -1.99 -9.32 15.59
CA SER A 72 -3.32 -9.82 15.89
C SER A 72 -4.38 -9.05 15.09
N ALA A 73 -5.61 -9.57 15.09
CA ALA A 73 -6.76 -8.88 14.52
C ALA A 73 -7.06 -7.57 15.28
N GLU A 74 -6.78 -7.53 16.58
CA GLU A 74 -6.97 -6.33 17.40
C GLU A 74 -6.04 -5.21 16.96
N ALA A 75 -4.82 -5.52 16.55
CA ALA A 75 -3.91 -4.53 15.98
C ALA A 75 -4.47 -3.93 14.68
N PHE A 76 -5.11 -4.75 13.86
CA PHE A 76 -5.80 -4.27 12.65
C PHE A 76 -6.96 -3.35 13.00
N ASP A 77 -7.76 -3.71 14.00
CA ASP A 77 -8.87 -2.86 14.44
C ASP A 77 -8.38 -1.50 14.93
N GLU A 78 -7.24 -1.47 15.63
CA GLU A 78 -6.61 -0.24 16.05
C GLU A 78 -6.14 0.61 14.86
N ALA A 79 -5.54 -0.03 13.85
CA ALA A 79 -5.14 0.67 12.63
C ALA A 79 -6.35 1.32 11.94
N MET A 80 -7.48 0.61 11.88
CA MET A 80 -8.69 1.15 11.28
C MET A 80 -9.25 2.32 12.08
N ARG A 81 -9.15 2.30 13.41
CA ARG A 81 -9.52 3.44 14.24
C ARG A 81 -8.66 4.67 13.96
N ILE A 82 -7.36 4.46 13.74
CA ILE A 82 -6.43 5.54 13.38
C ILE A 82 -6.86 6.19 12.06
N PHE A 83 -7.24 5.40 11.06
CA PHE A 83 -7.74 5.94 9.80
C PHE A 83 -9.05 6.70 9.92
N GLN A 84 -9.83 6.45 10.94
CA GLN A 84 -11.07 7.18 11.18
C GLN A 84 -10.84 8.58 11.75
N ASP A 85 -9.64 8.86 12.26
CA ASP A 85 -9.28 10.22 12.68
C ASP A 85 -9.26 11.12 11.43
N PRO A 86 -10.05 12.23 11.42
CA PRO A 86 -10.14 13.08 10.24
C PRO A 86 -8.81 13.71 9.84
N GLU A 87 -7.94 13.99 10.79
CA GLU A 87 -6.63 14.59 10.49
C GLU A 87 -5.68 13.56 9.87
N ILE A 88 -5.71 12.32 10.34
CA ILE A 88 -4.83 11.25 9.85
C ILE A 88 -5.38 10.64 8.56
N GLY A 89 -6.66 10.34 8.51
CA GLY A 89 -7.28 9.70 7.35
C GLY A 89 -7.19 10.51 6.07
N THR A 90 -7.27 11.85 6.18
CA THR A 90 -7.22 12.72 5.00
C THR A 90 -5.84 12.84 4.37
N ILE A 91 -4.76 12.57 5.11
CA ILE A 91 -3.40 12.67 4.58
C ILE A 91 -2.91 11.37 3.92
N PHE A 92 -3.62 10.27 4.15
CA PHE A 92 -3.36 9.02 3.43
C PHE A 92 -4.05 9.01 2.08
#